data_bf74c6ac266d4200c1afef5b07772899
#
_entry.id   bf74c6ac266d4200c1afef5b07772899
#
_cell.length_a   1.000
_cell.length_b   1.000
_cell.length_c   1.000
_cell.angle_alpha   90.00
_cell.angle_beta   90.00
_cell.angle_gamma   90.00
#
_symmetry.space_group_name_H-M   'P 1'
#
loop_
_entity.id
_entity.type
_entity.pdbx_description
1 polymer ?
#
loop_
_entity_poly.entity_id
_entity_poly.type
_entity_poly.pdbx_seq_one_letter_code
_entity_poly.pdbx_strand_id
1 'polypeptide(L)'
;MVPSVPATWLPLSPVPALVSSAVGWLWTLALLVLPGLVAAGLCAPFLAASRLRALFEALPPAGRVLPSYLAVAIGLSVPYVAGVGLTVARAGEAGPAWSSGFLSTALLGGVLVGLVAPATAVAGLPRFGVDWDPTGYGPSTWLLLGAAGLWYAVVAAVPLAALAVGMALPGGY
;
A
#
# COMPACT_ATOMS: atom_id res chain seq x y z
N MET A 1 38.57 -53.97 7.66
CA MET A 1 38.52 -52.48 7.70
C MET A 1 37.11 -52.08 7.34
N VAL A 2 36.27 -51.71 8.35
CA VAL A 2 34.87 -51.30 8.14
C VAL A 2 34.89 -49.78 8.08
N PRO A 3 34.38 -49.14 7.02
CA PRO A 3 34.29 -47.70 6.97
C PRO A 3 33.29 -47.18 8.02
N SER A 4 33.75 -46.28 8.90
CA SER A 4 32.92 -45.60 9.86
C SER A 4 32.02 -44.60 9.12
N VAL A 5 30.71 -44.87 9.12
CA VAL A 5 29.70 -43.92 8.60
C VAL A 5 29.60 -42.72 9.57
N PRO A 6 29.80 -41.50 9.08
CA PRO A 6 29.67 -40.31 9.95
C PRO A 6 28.22 -40.16 10.40
N ALA A 7 28.02 -40.03 11.70
CA ALA A 7 26.71 -39.88 12.37
C ALA A 7 26.14 -38.45 12.25
N THR A 8 26.01 -37.92 11.01
CA THR A 8 25.55 -36.57 10.77
C THR A 8 24.14 -36.44 10.16
N TRP A 9 23.31 -37.48 10.27
CA TRP A 9 21.94 -37.46 9.73
C TRP A 9 20.87 -37.45 10.84
N LEU A 10 21.09 -36.67 11.90
CA LEU A 10 19.98 -36.34 12.78
C LEU A 10 19.15 -35.27 12.07
N PRO A 11 17.87 -35.51 11.77
CA PRO A 11 17.01 -34.50 11.21
C PRO A 11 16.94 -33.32 12.21
N LEU A 12 17.38 -32.14 11.79
CA LEU A 12 17.20 -30.93 12.55
C LEU A 12 15.71 -30.84 12.90
N SER A 13 15.40 -30.63 14.19
CA SER A 13 14.03 -30.56 14.66
C SER A 13 13.22 -29.58 13.79
N PRO A 14 11.96 -29.91 13.43
CA PRO A 14 11.12 -29.03 12.58
C PRO A 14 10.80 -27.66 13.21
N VAL A 15 11.00 -27.53 14.51
CA VAL A 15 10.72 -26.31 15.28
C VAL A 15 11.46 -25.05 14.75
N PRO A 16 12.79 -25.09 14.45
CA PRO A 16 13.47 -23.91 13.91
C PRO A 16 12.93 -23.49 12.55
N ALA A 17 12.54 -24.43 11.71
CA ALA A 17 11.98 -24.15 10.38
C ALA A 17 10.58 -23.53 10.48
N LEU A 18 9.74 -23.97 11.40
CA LEU A 18 8.42 -23.38 11.66
C LEU A 18 8.53 -21.96 12.22
N VAL A 19 9.45 -21.73 13.14
CA VAL A 19 9.68 -20.38 13.72
C VAL A 19 10.20 -19.42 12.67
N SER A 20 11.19 -19.82 11.85
CA SER A 20 11.72 -18.98 10.78
C SER A 20 10.66 -18.65 9.72
N SER A 21 9.80 -19.62 9.39
CA SER A 21 8.68 -19.42 8.47
C SER A 21 7.65 -18.43 9.05
N ALA A 22 7.27 -18.58 10.32
CA ALA A 22 6.32 -17.68 10.99
C ALA A 22 6.86 -16.24 11.04
N VAL A 23 8.13 -16.06 11.39
CA VAL A 23 8.80 -14.75 11.39
C VAL A 23 8.82 -14.15 9.98
N GLY A 24 9.12 -14.95 8.95
CA GLY A 24 9.08 -14.52 7.56
C GLY A 24 7.69 -14.02 7.13
N TRP A 25 6.64 -14.75 7.49
CA TRP A 25 5.26 -14.32 7.21
C TRP A 25 4.87 -13.05 7.95
N LEU A 26 5.27 -12.89 9.22
CA LEU A 26 5.02 -11.66 9.99
C LEU A 26 5.71 -10.45 9.35
N TRP A 27 6.96 -10.59 8.90
CA TRP A 27 7.66 -9.55 8.17
C TRP A 27 6.96 -9.19 6.85
N THR A 28 6.54 -10.18 6.09
CA THR A 28 5.82 -9.96 4.83
C THR A 28 4.52 -9.20 5.08
N LEU A 29 3.73 -9.60 6.08
CA LEU A 29 2.50 -8.89 6.47
C LEU A 29 2.79 -7.46 6.94
N ALA A 30 3.84 -7.27 7.76
CA ALA A 30 4.23 -5.94 8.21
C ALA A 30 4.61 -5.03 7.03
N LEU A 31 5.43 -5.50 6.11
CA LEU A 31 5.82 -4.75 4.91
C LEU A 31 4.63 -4.43 4.00
N LEU A 32 3.64 -5.32 3.92
CA LEU A 32 2.44 -5.11 3.12
C LEU A 32 1.48 -4.08 3.74
N VAL A 33 1.32 -4.10 5.05
CA VAL A 33 0.31 -3.32 5.79
C VAL A 33 0.86 -1.98 6.27
N LEU A 34 2.14 -1.92 6.66
CA LEU A 34 2.78 -0.74 7.25
C LEU A 34 2.68 0.53 6.39
N PRO A 35 2.93 0.50 5.07
CA PRO A 35 2.78 1.71 4.24
C PRO A 35 1.37 2.28 4.29
N GLY A 36 0.34 1.42 4.25
CA GLY A 36 -1.05 1.82 4.37
C GLY A 36 -1.39 2.42 5.73
N LEU A 37 -0.83 1.87 6.82
CA LEU A 37 -1.03 2.41 8.17
C LEU A 37 -0.34 3.76 8.36
N VAL A 38 0.87 3.93 7.84
CA VAL A 38 1.58 5.22 7.87
C VAL A 38 0.79 6.27 7.08
N ALA A 39 0.34 5.94 5.88
CA ALA A 39 -0.49 6.82 5.08
C ALA A 39 -1.83 7.14 5.77
N ALA A 40 -2.46 6.17 6.43
CA ALA A 40 -3.65 6.40 7.25
C ALA A 40 -3.37 7.42 8.36
N GLY A 41 -2.27 7.26 9.10
CA GLY A 41 -1.88 8.23 10.15
C GLY A 41 -1.74 9.65 9.61
N LEU A 42 -1.04 9.82 8.49
CA LEU A 42 -0.80 11.11 7.86
C LEU A 42 -2.04 11.71 7.16
N CYS A 43 -3.01 10.87 6.78
CA CYS A 43 -4.30 11.30 6.22
C CYS A 43 -5.40 11.45 7.29
N ALA A 44 -5.15 11.09 8.54
CA ALA A 44 -6.14 11.18 9.62
C ALA A 44 -6.79 12.57 9.77
N PRO A 45 -6.10 13.72 9.55
CA PRO A 45 -6.73 15.03 9.61
C PRO A 45 -7.94 15.19 8.68
N PHE A 46 -7.97 14.50 7.54
CA PHE A 46 -9.11 14.53 6.63
C PHE A 46 -10.39 13.92 7.22
N LEU A 47 -10.29 13.07 8.25
CA LEU A 47 -11.45 12.55 8.98
C LEU A 47 -12.19 13.64 9.79
N ALA A 48 -11.63 14.84 9.94
CA ALA A 48 -12.37 15.97 10.49
C ALA A 48 -13.54 16.40 9.58
N ALA A 49 -13.46 16.14 8.26
CA ALA A 49 -14.52 16.42 7.31
C ALA A 49 -15.67 15.40 7.48
N SER A 50 -16.90 15.92 7.75
CA SER A 50 -18.09 15.08 7.96
C SER A 50 -18.41 14.20 6.75
N ARG A 51 -18.20 14.70 5.53
CA ARG A 51 -18.42 13.93 4.29
C ARG A 51 -17.50 12.71 4.17
N LEU A 52 -16.22 12.85 4.54
CA LEU A 52 -15.30 11.69 4.55
C LEU A 52 -15.70 10.66 5.60
N ARG A 53 -16.17 11.11 6.77
CA ARG A 53 -16.73 10.18 7.76
C ARG A 53 -17.96 9.46 7.21
N ALA A 54 -18.88 10.17 6.56
CA ALA A 54 -20.07 9.56 5.94
C ALA A 54 -19.68 8.51 4.88
N LEU A 55 -18.65 8.79 4.06
CA LEU A 55 -18.11 7.80 3.12
C LEU A 55 -17.65 6.52 3.85
N PHE A 56 -16.85 6.67 4.91
CA PHE A 56 -16.32 5.49 5.63
C PHE A 56 -17.39 4.79 6.48
N GLU A 57 -18.44 5.49 6.91
CA GLU A 57 -19.61 4.88 7.55
C GLU A 57 -20.43 4.02 6.58
N ALA A 58 -20.51 4.44 5.31
CA ALA A 58 -21.22 3.70 4.27
C ALA A 58 -20.46 2.46 3.76
N LEU A 59 -19.14 2.45 3.92
CA LEU A 59 -18.30 1.32 3.49
C LEU A 59 -18.27 0.18 4.53
N PRO A 60 -18.05 -1.08 4.12
CA PRO A 60 -17.87 -2.20 5.06
C PRO A 60 -16.68 -2.01 6.00
N PRO A 61 -16.80 -2.36 7.28
CA PRO A 61 -18.03 -2.76 7.99
C PRO A 61 -18.92 -1.55 8.32
N ALA A 62 -20.10 -1.53 7.73
CA ALA A 62 -21.03 -0.41 7.80
C ALA A 62 -21.24 0.14 9.24
N GLY A 63 -21.30 1.47 9.36
CA GLY A 63 -21.47 2.16 10.65
C GLY A 63 -20.17 2.30 11.48
N ARG A 64 -19.01 1.92 10.95
CA ARG A 64 -17.72 2.01 11.67
C ARG A 64 -16.68 2.75 10.85
N VAL A 65 -16.51 4.04 11.10
CA VAL A 65 -15.57 4.92 10.38
C VAL A 65 -14.13 4.39 10.42
N LEU A 66 -13.60 4.09 11.59
CA LEU A 66 -12.18 3.78 11.75
C LEU A 66 -11.76 2.45 11.06
N PRO A 67 -12.47 1.33 11.24
CA PRO A 67 -12.13 0.11 10.53
C PRO A 67 -12.23 0.24 9.00
N SER A 68 -13.29 0.90 8.49
CA SER A 68 -13.45 1.14 7.05
C SER A 68 -12.34 2.05 6.50
N TYR A 69 -12.00 3.10 7.23
CA TYR A 69 -10.90 3.99 6.90
C TYR A 69 -9.56 3.25 6.82
N LEU A 70 -9.22 2.45 7.82
CA LEU A 70 -7.99 1.66 7.82
C LEU A 70 -7.97 0.63 6.69
N ALA A 71 -9.09 -0.05 6.45
CA ALA A 71 -9.20 -1.00 5.35
C ALA A 71 -8.99 -0.34 3.98
N VAL A 72 -9.60 0.83 3.75
CA VAL A 72 -9.40 1.62 2.53
C VAL A 72 -7.95 2.10 2.42
N ALA A 73 -7.37 2.64 3.49
CA ALA A 73 -5.99 3.13 3.47
C ALA A 73 -4.99 2.01 3.15
N ILE A 74 -5.17 0.81 3.74
CA ILE A 74 -4.37 -0.36 3.41
C ILE A 74 -4.61 -0.79 1.95
N GLY A 75 -5.87 -0.82 1.51
CA GLY A 75 -6.23 -1.14 0.12
C GLY A 75 -5.57 -0.20 -0.89
N LEU A 76 -5.55 1.10 -0.62
CA LEU A 76 -4.91 2.11 -1.45
C LEU A 76 -3.38 2.00 -1.49
N SER A 77 -2.74 1.32 -0.53
CA SER A 77 -1.29 1.05 -0.57
C SER A 77 -0.93 -0.11 -1.51
N VAL A 78 -1.88 -0.99 -1.84
CA VAL A 78 -1.64 -2.20 -2.66
C VAL A 78 -0.96 -1.90 -4.00
N PRO A 79 -1.37 -0.90 -4.81
CA PRO A 79 -0.70 -0.58 -6.06
C PRO A 79 0.79 -0.25 -5.89
N TYR A 80 1.13 0.45 -4.82
CA TYR A 80 2.52 0.81 -4.51
C TYR A 80 3.34 -0.41 -4.08
N VAL A 81 2.81 -1.23 -3.18
CA VAL A 81 3.47 -2.46 -2.70
C VAL A 81 3.65 -3.45 -3.86
N ALA A 82 2.62 -3.62 -4.69
CA ALA A 82 2.69 -4.49 -5.87
C ALA A 82 3.72 -3.97 -6.89
N GLY A 83 3.75 -2.66 -7.14
CA GLY A 83 4.72 -2.04 -8.04
C GLY A 83 6.15 -2.19 -7.54
N VAL A 84 6.41 -2.03 -6.24
CA VAL A 84 7.70 -2.31 -5.61
C VAL A 84 8.07 -3.78 -5.79
N GLY A 85 7.16 -4.70 -5.49
CA GLY A 85 7.38 -6.14 -5.68
C GLY A 85 7.72 -6.50 -7.13
N LEU A 86 7.03 -5.90 -8.11
CA LEU A 86 7.32 -6.09 -9.53
C LEU A 86 8.69 -5.50 -9.91
N THR A 87 9.07 -4.36 -9.35
CA THR A 87 10.39 -3.75 -9.58
C THR A 87 11.47 -4.68 -9.05
N VAL A 88 11.36 -5.16 -7.81
CA VAL A 88 12.30 -6.12 -7.21
C VAL A 88 12.42 -7.39 -8.05
N ALA A 89 11.31 -7.92 -8.57
CA ALA A 89 11.30 -9.14 -9.36
C ALA A 89 11.93 -8.99 -10.77
N ARG A 90 12.02 -7.77 -11.32
CA ARG A 90 12.40 -7.53 -12.73
C ARG A 90 13.69 -6.76 -12.94
N ALA A 91 14.10 -5.94 -11.97
CA ALA A 91 15.17 -4.97 -12.19
C ALA A 91 16.58 -5.58 -12.28
N GLY A 92 16.80 -6.82 -11.83
CA GLY A 92 18.12 -7.45 -11.83
C GLY A 92 19.12 -6.60 -11.04
N GLU A 93 20.40 -6.53 -11.52
CA GLU A 93 21.48 -5.80 -10.85
C GLU A 93 21.65 -4.34 -11.34
N ALA A 94 20.88 -3.90 -12.34
CA ALA A 94 21.05 -2.59 -12.98
C ALA A 94 20.34 -1.47 -12.23
N GLY A 95 21.07 -0.52 -11.65
CA GLY A 95 20.55 0.66 -10.95
C GLY A 95 19.51 1.47 -11.74
N PRO A 96 19.69 1.75 -13.04
CA PRO A 96 18.67 2.45 -13.86
C PRO A 96 17.34 1.72 -13.96
N ALA A 97 17.32 0.39 -13.92
CA ALA A 97 16.08 -0.40 -13.93
C ALA A 97 15.29 -0.25 -12.61
N TRP A 98 16.00 -0.18 -11.49
CA TRP A 98 15.40 0.10 -10.18
C TRP A 98 14.80 1.50 -10.13
N SER A 99 15.57 2.50 -10.57
CA SER A 99 15.11 3.89 -10.60
C SER A 99 13.84 4.05 -11.44
N SER A 100 13.81 3.52 -12.66
CA SER A 100 12.64 3.58 -13.55
C SER A 100 11.44 2.81 -12.99
N GLY A 101 11.66 1.67 -12.35
CA GLY A 101 10.63 0.86 -11.70
C GLY A 101 9.96 1.59 -10.54
N PHE A 102 10.74 2.19 -9.64
CA PHE A 102 10.19 2.97 -8.52
C PHE A 102 9.47 4.22 -9.00
N LEU A 103 10.01 4.94 -9.99
CA LEU A 103 9.35 6.11 -10.55
C LEU A 103 8.02 5.75 -11.23
N SER A 104 8.00 4.68 -12.02
CA SER A 104 6.77 4.18 -12.65
C SER A 104 5.72 3.78 -11.60
N THR A 105 6.15 3.11 -10.53
CA THR A 105 5.28 2.75 -9.41
C THR A 105 4.70 3.98 -8.72
N ALA A 106 5.52 5.00 -8.45
CA ALA A 106 5.08 6.26 -7.85
C ALA A 106 4.04 6.98 -8.73
N LEU A 107 4.28 7.05 -10.03
CA LEU A 107 3.38 7.72 -10.98
C LEU A 107 2.07 6.95 -11.17
N LEU A 108 2.13 5.65 -11.46
CA LEU A 108 0.94 4.84 -11.68
C LEU A 108 0.10 4.70 -10.40
N GLY A 109 0.74 4.47 -9.26
CA GLY A 109 0.07 4.47 -7.96
C GLY A 109 -0.56 5.83 -7.66
N GLY A 110 0.15 6.92 -7.97
CA GLY A 110 -0.36 8.29 -7.83
C GLY A 110 -1.62 8.54 -8.65
N VAL A 111 -1.67 8.11 -9.90
CA VAL A 111 -2.85 8.22 -10.75
C VAL A 111 -4.01 7.38 -10.20
N LEU A 112 -3.75 6.13 -9.82
CA LEU A 112 -4.79 5.25 -9.28
C LEU A 112 -5.39 5.81 -7.99
N VAL A 113 -4.57 6.29 -7.08
CA VAL A 113 -5.02 6.77 -5.77
C VAL A 113 -5.51 8.22 -5.84
N GLY A 114 -4.82 9.08 -6.58
CA GLY A 114 -5.17 10.51 -6.66
C GLY A 114 -6.35 10.82 -7.57
N LEU A 115 -6.62 10.01 -8.59
CA LEU A 115 -7.69 10.26 -9.55
C LEU A 115 -8.73 9.14 -9.57
N VAL A 116 -8.32 7.87 -9.72
CA VAL A 116 -9.27 6.77 -9.91
C VAL A 116 -10.04 6.49 -8.61
N ALA A 117 -9.40 6.51 -7.46
CA ALA A 117 -10.08 6.25 -6.19
C ALA A 117 -11.15 7.32 -5.86
N PRO A 118 -10.88 8.65 -5.93
CA PRO A 118 -11.92 9.67 -5.82
C PRO A 118 -13.04 9.53 -6.84
N ALA A 119 -12.72 9.25 -8.11
CA ALA A 119 -13.72 9.04 -9.14
C ALA A 119 -14.61 7.82 -8.83
N THR A 120 -14.03 6.74 -8.32
CA THR A 120 -14.78 5.56 -7.89
C THR A 120 -15.68 5.88 -6.71
N ALA A 121 -15.23 6.67 -5.74
CA ALA A 121 -16.04 7.06 -4.59
C ALA A 121 -17.24 7.93 -5.01
N VAL A 122 -17.06 8.88 -5.92
CA VAL A 122 -18.13 9.81 -6.33
C VAL A 122 -19.05 9.24 -7.40
N ALA A 123 -18.50 8.57 -8.40
CA ALA A 123 -19.26 8.10 -9.54
C ALA A 123 -19.52 6.59 -9.54
N GLY A 124 -18.65 5.81 -8.91
CA GLY A 124 -18.75 4.35 -8.84
C GLY A 124 -19.70 3.89 -7.73
N LEU A 125 -19.42 4.24 -6.48
CA LEU A 125 -20.20 3.76 -5.35
C LEU A 125 -21.73 4.00 -5.47
N PRO A 126 -22.21 5.17 -5.91
CA PRO A 126 -23.63 5.38 -6.08
C PRO A 126 -24.26 4.45 -7.13
N ARG A 127 -23.52 4.10 -8.21
CA ARG A 127 -24.00 3.14 -9.21
C ARG A 127 -24.16 1.72 -8.68
N PHE A 128 -23.43 1.39 -7.61
CA PHE A 128 -23.56 0.12 -6.89
C PHE A 128 -24.53 0.20 -5.72
N GLY A 129 -25.32 1.29 -5.60
CA GLY A 129 -26.32 1.47 -4.56
C GLY A 129 -25.77 1.93 -3.21
N VAL A 130 -24.49 2.35 -3.16
CA VAL A 130 -23.87 2.94 -1.95
C VAL A 130 -23.95 4.46 -2.06
N ASP A 131 -25.05 5.03 -1.56
CA ASP A 131 -25.23 6.48 -1.48
C ASP A 131 -24.70 6.98 -0.12
N TRP A 132 -23.62 7.74 -0.14
CA TRP A 132 -22.90 8.14 1.06
C TRP A 132 -22.83 9.66 1.29
N ASP A 133 -23.09 10.49 0.27
CA ASP A 133 -23.06 11.95 0.42
C ASP A 133 -24.50 12.52 0.51
N PRO A 134 -24.99 12.81 1.73
CA PRO A 134 -26.35 13.33 1.91
C PRO A 134 -26.53 14.73 1.32
N THR A 135 -25.46 15.43 0.96
CA THR A 135 -25.49 16.78 0.39
C THR A 135 -25.38 16.79 -1.13
N GLY A 136 -25.23 15.62 -1.74
CA GLY A 136 -25.02 15.43 -3.17
C GLY A 136 -23.57 15.55 -3.62
N TYR A 137 -23.27 14.93 -4.76
CA TYR A 137 -21.91 14.79 -5.33
C TYR A 137 -21.47 16.06 -6.08
N GLY A 138 -21.46 17.20 -5.39
CA GLY A 138 -21.08 18.49 -5.97
C GLY A 138 -19.56 18.71 -6.10
N PRO A 139 -19.15 19.88 -6.65
CA PRO A 139 -17.72 20.22 -6.82
C PRO A 139 -16.92 20.15 -5.50
N SER A 140 -17.53 20.50 -4.37
CA SER A 140 -16.89 20.45 -3.05
C SER A 140 -16.55 19.04 -2.59
N THR A 141 -17.38 18.04 -2.96
CA THR A 141 -17.10 16.62 -2.69
C THR A 141 -15.92 16.14 -3.53
N TRP A 142 -15.89 16.51 -4.82
CA TRP A 142 -14.78 16.21 -5.71
C TRP A 142 -13.46 16.82 -5.23
N LEU A 143 -13.48 18.10 -4.81
CA LEU A 143 -12.30 18.77 -4.28
C LEU A 143 -11.79 18.11 -2.99
N LEU A 144 -12.68 17.77 -2.08
CA LEU A 144 -12.30 17.13 -0.81
C LEU A 144 -11.66 15.76 -1.05
N LEU A 145 -12.32 14.91 -1.85
CA LEU A 145 -11.79 13.58 -2.16
C LEU A 145 -10.53 13.64 -3.02
N GLY A 146 -10.49 14.55 -3.98
CA GLY A 146 -9.30 14.80 -4.79
C GLY A 146 -8.12 15.25 -3.93
N ALA A 147 -8.34 16.18 -3.00
CA ALA A 147 -7.30 16.63 -2.08
C ALA A 147 -6.82 15.50 -1.15
N ALA A 148 -7.73 14.70 -0.60
CA ALA A 148 -7.37 13.56 0.25
C ALA A 148 -6.64 12.47 -0.54
N GLY A 149 -7.10 12.13 -1.75
CA GLY A 149 -6.46 11.17 -2.63
C GLY A 149 -5.09 11.63 -3.11
N LEU A 150 -4.96 12.91 -3.50
CA LEU A 150 -3.68 13.49 -3.90
C LEU A 150 -2.69 13.52 -2.73
N TRP A 151 -3.14 13.89 -1.53
CA TRP A 151 -2.30 13.87 -0.34
C TRP A 151 -1.79 12.47 -0.04
N TYR A 152 -2.69 11.47 -0.06
CA TYR A 152 -2.30 10.07 0.09
C TYR A 152 -1.28 9.66 -0.98
N ALA A 153 -1.53 10.01 -2.24
CA ALA A 153 -0.63 9.71 -3.35
C ALA A 153 0.77 10.30 -3.13
N VAL A 154 0.85 11.56 -2.67
CA VAL A 154 2.13 12.22 -2.33
C VAL A 154 2.84 11.49 -1.19
N VAL A 155 2.14 11.19 -0.09
CA VAL A 155 2.71 10.46 1.05
C VAL A 155 3.30 9.12 0.64
N ALA A 156 2.61 8.37 -0.23
CA ALA A 156 3.07 7.07 -0.70
C ALA A 156 4.16 7.17 -1.78
N ALA A 157 4.11 8.19 -2.65
CA ALA A 157 5.04 8.34 -3.77
C ALA A 157 6.39 8.95 -3.36
N VAL A 158 6.43 9.83 -2.36
CA VAL A 158 7.66 10.53 -1.93
C VAL A 158 8.80 9.57 -1.57
N PRO A 159 8.60 8.51 -0.76
CA PRO A 159 9.67 7.55 -0.47
C PRO A 159 10.18 6.83 -1.72
N LEU A 160 9.28 6.47 -2.65
CA LEU A 160 9.65 5.79 -3.90
C LEU A 160 10.41 6.71 -4.84
N ALA A 161 10.00 7.98 -4.95
CA ALA A 161 10.71 8.98 -5.73
C ALA A 161 12.12 9.24 -5.16
N ALA A 162 12.27 9.31 -3.83
CA ALA A 162 13.55 9.44 -3.17
C ALA A 162 14.48 8.24 -3.45
N LEU A 163 13.95 7.01 -3.38
CA LEU A 163 14.67 5.80 -3.76
C LEU A 163 15.06 5.81 -5.24
N ALA A 164 14.14 6.20 -6.13
CA ALA A 164 14.41 6.29 -7.57
C ALA A 164 15.56 7.26 -7.87
N VAL A 165 15.59 8.43 -7.24
CA VAL A 165 16.65 9.41 -7.37
C VAL A 165 17.96 8.86 -6.80
N GLY A 166 17.94 8.24 -5.62
CA GLY A 166 19.11 7.61 -5.00
C GLY A 166 19.75 6.56 -5.90
N MET A 167 18.94 5.69 -6.52
CA MET A 167 19.42 4.65 -7.45
C MET A 167 19.91 5.21 -8.80
N ALA A 168 19.51 6.43 -9.17
CA ALA A 168 19.96 7.07 -10.41
C ALA A 168 21.31 7.80 -10.25
N LEU A 169 21.76 8.06 -9.02
CA LEU A 169 23.04 8.76 -8.77
C LEU A 169 24.23 7.83 -8.99
N PRO A 170 25.38 8.36 -9.50
CA PRO A 170 26.63 7.58 -9.59
C PRO A 170 27.05 7.07 -8.22
N GLY A 171 27.19 5.74 -8.07
CA GLY A 171 27.51 5.09 -6.80
C GLY A 171 26.31 4.85 -5.87
N GLY A 172 25.09 4.94 -6.37
CA GLY A 172 23.84 4.74 -5.61
C GLY A 172 23.43 3.27 -5.38
N TYR A 173 24.37 2.29 -5.49
CA TYR A 173 24.18 0.85 -5.20
C TYR A 173 25.45 0.24 -4.63
#